data_a35c3cbe8a48cbcfef6094c3b674e5c9
#
_entry.id   a35c3cbe8a48cbcfef6094c3b674e5c9
#
_cell.length_a   1.000
_cell.length_b   1.000
_cell.length_c   1.000
_cell.angle_alpha   90.00
_cell.angle_beta   90.00
_cell.angle_gamma   90.00
#
_symmetry.space_group_name_H-M   'P 1'
#
loop_
_entity.id
_entity.type
_entity.pdbx_description
1 polymer ?
#
loop_
_entity_poly.entity_id
_entity_poly.type
_entity_poly.pdbx_seq_one_letter_code
_entity_poly.pdbx_strand_id
1 'polypeptide(L)'
;MKDTYLWLGLVLGLAMILKILDTKKKPRINAREAYQARPLLTKREHQEYLKLKQYADARGWLICPKVRLWDLIEPKKGRSNRKELENKIRSKHVDFVLVDPELKVIGVLELDDSTHDREDRKSRDSFVRDALEGAGITMIQTRSITPDTLDGFRKENA
;
A
#
# COMPACT_ATOMS: atom_id res chain seq x y z
N MET A 1 14.51 54.30 33.63
CA MET A 1 13.63 54.15 32.43
C MET A 1 14.15 53.14 31.42
N LYS A 2 15.44 53.03 31.11
CA LYS A 2 15.97 52.05 30.11
C LYS A 2 15.76 50.59 30.55
N ASP A 3 15.91 50.28 31.84
CA ASP A 3 15.80 48.92 32.39
C ASP A 3 14.33 48.41 32.33
N THR A 4 13.37 49.29 32.46
CA THR A 4 11.94 48.96 32.42
C THR A 4 11.54 48.45 31.02
N TYR A 5 12.04 49.04 29.95
CA TYR A 5 11.77 48.63 28.57
C TYR A 5 12.49 47.29 28.23
N LEU A 6 13.66 47.06 28.82
CA LEU A 6 14.37 45.80 28.67
C LEU A 6 13.60 44.61 29.26
N TRP A 7 13.07 44.77 30.47
CA TRP A 7 12.23 43.79 31.14
C TRP A 7 10.91 43.54 30.41
N LEU A 8 10.28 44.57 29.87
CA LEU A 8 9.07 44.46 29.08
C LEU A 8 9.31 43.66 27.80
N GLY A 9 10.43 43.91 27.13
CA GLY A 9 10.83 43.15 25.93
C GLY A 9 11.08 41.65 26.23
N LEU A 10 11.73 41.34 27.35
CA LEU A 10 11.97 39.94 27.77
C LEU A 10 10.68 39.20 28.10
N VAL A 11 9.72 39.85 28.78
CA VAL A 11 8.43 39.25 29.13
C VAL A 11 7.59 39.02 27.88
N LEU A 12 7.56 39.97 26.94
CA LEU A 12 6.84 39.82 25.66
C LEU A 12 7.48 38.71 24.79
N GLY A 13 8.82 38.64 24.75
CA GLY A 13 9.54 37.59 24.04
C GLY A 13 9.25 36.19 24.62
N LEU A 14 9.25 36.07 25.96
CA LEU A 14 8.94 34.81 26.65
C LEU A 14 7.47 34.41 26.41
N ALA A 15 6.52 35.33 26.47
CA ALA A 15 5.11 35.09 26.20
C ALA A 15 4.90 34.62 24.75
N MET A 16 5.63 35.21 23.79
CA MET A 16 5.58 34.81 22.38
C MET A 16 6.15 33.40 22.18
N ILE A 17 7.26 33.07 22.82
CA ILE A 17 7.85 31.72 22.78
C ILE A 17 6.89 30.69 23.39
N LEU A 18 6.29 31.00 24.54
CA LEU A 18 5.31 30.11 25.18
C LEU A 18 4.07 29.88 24.29
N LYS A 19 3.59 30.92 23.61
CA LYS A 19 2.49 30.81 22.66
C LYS A 19 2.85 29.97 21.45
N ILE A 20 4.07 30.09 20.92
CA ILE A 20 4.57 29.23 19.81
C ILE A 20 4.72 27.76 20.25
N LEU A 21 5.12 27.50 21.49
CA LEU A 21 5.22 26.15 22.03
C LEU A 21 3.85 25.52 22.28
N ASP A 22 2.86 26.30 22.70
CA ASP A 22 1.51 25.82 22.94
C ASP A 22 0.74 25.49 21.64
N THR A 23 0.98 26.25 20.56
CA THR A 23 0.37 25.99 19.23
C THR A 23 0.85 24.66 18.59
N LYS A 24 1.94 24.05 19.10
CA LYS A 24 2.45 22.77 18.59
C LYS A 24 1.75 21.54 19.18
N LYS A 25 0.90 21.68 20.18
CA LYS A 25 0.09 20.55 20.67
C LYS A 25 -1.01 20.25 19.66
N LYS A 26 -0.76 19.24 18.79
CA LYS A 26 -1.81 18.70 17.92
C LYS A 26 -3.00 18.25 18.77
N PRO A 27 -4.23 18.58 18.41
CA PRO A 27 -5.40 18.12 19.15
C PRO A 27 -5.38 16.58 19.22
N ARG A 28 -5.67 16.04 20.39
CA ARG A 28 -5.80 14.59 20.57
C ARG A 28 -7.00 14.11 19.78
N ILE A 29 -6.73 13.29 18.75
CA ILE A 29 -7.78 12.68 17.95
C ILE A 29 -8.45 11.60 18.80
N ASN A 30 -9.78 11.69 18.98
CA ASN A 30 -10.57 10.60 19.54
C ASN A 30 -10.76 9.54 18.46
N ALA A 31 -9.95 8.49 18.48
CA ALA A 31 -9.98 7.44 17.47
C ALA A 31 -11.34 6.72 17.39
N ARG A 32 -12.11 6.65 18.49
CA ARG A 32 -13.43 6.00 18.49
C ARG A 32 -14.47 6.75 17.65
N GLU A 33 -14.33 8.05 17.51
CA GLU A 33 -15.25 8.92 16.78
C GLU A 33 -14.73 9.28 15.38
N ALA A 34 -13.43 9.09 15.14
CA ALA A 34 -12.77 9.56 13.93
C ALA A 34 -12.88 8.58 12.75
N TYR A 35 -13.30 7.33 12.95
CA TYR A 35 -13.26 6.29 11.92
C TYR A 35 -14.59 5.56 11.82
N GLN A 36 -14.92 5.15 10.60
CA GLN A 36 -16.04 4.26 10.29
C GLN A 36 -15.61 3.12 9.38
N ALA A 37 -16.33 2.00 9.43
CA ALA A 37 -16.08 0.86 8.54
C ALA A 37 -16.38 1.22 7.08
N ARG A 38 -15.61 0.66 6.17
CA ARG A 38 -15.87 0.71 4.72
C ARG A 38 -15.76 -0.69 4.12
N PRO A 39 -16.40 -0.97 2.99
CA PRO A 39 -16.20 -2.23 2.27
C PRO A 39 -14.72 -2.43 1.93
N LEU A 40 -14.23 -3.66 2.09
CA LEU A 40 -12.85 -4.03 1.75
C LEU A 40 -12.60 -3.95 0.23
N LEU A 41 -13.60 -4.38 -0.55
CA LEU A 41 -13.58 -4.41 -2.02
C LEU A 41 -14.62 -3.46 -2.59
N THR A 42 -14.32 -2.84 -3.71
CA THR A 42 -15.30 -2.16 -4.55
C THR A 42 -16.28 -3.18 -5.16
N LYS A 43 -17.39 -2.72 -5.70
CA LYS A 43 -18.38 -3.62 -6.37
C LYS A 43 -17.74 -4.43 -7.50
N ARG A 44 -16.88 -3.80 -8.31
CA ARG A 44 -16.16 -4.47 -9.40
C ARG A 44 -15.17 -5.51 -8.87
N GLU A 45 -14.31 -5.11 -7.93
CA GLU A 45 -13.35 -6.03 -7.31
C GLU A 45 -14.05 -7.23 -6.65
N HIS A 46 -15.20 -7.01 -6.01
CA HIS A 46 -15.97 -8.09 -5.41
C HIS A 46 -16.53 -9.07 -6.48
N GLN A 47 -17.01 -8.56 -7.62
CA GLN A 47 -17.45 -9.42 -8.73
C GLN A 47 -16.30 -10.27 -9.28
N GLU A 48 -15.13 -9.66 -9.49
CA GLU A 48 -13.94 -10.38 -9.96
C GLU A 48 -13.40 -11.35 -8.89
N TYR A 49 -13.47 -11.00 -7.60
CA TYR A 49 -13.15 -11.91 -6.50
C TYR A 49 -14.00 -13.19 -6.53
N LEU A 50 -15.32 -13.09 -6.80
CA LEU A 50 -16.19 -14.26 -6.87
C LEU A 50 -15.80 -15.20 -8.01
N LYS A 51 -15.43 -14.66 -9.17
CA LYS A 51 -14.88 -15.46 -10.28
C LYS A 51 -13.56 -16.10 -9.90
N LEU A 52 -12.64 -15.30 -9.33
CA LEU A 52 -11.33 -15.79 -8.88
C LEU A 52 -11.47 -16.94 -7.88
N LYS A 53 -12.43 -16.82 -6.94
CA LYS A 53 -12.70 -17.83 -5.93
C LYS A 53 -13.05 -19.18 -6.53
N GLN A 54 -13.92 -19.23 -7.52
CA GLN A 54 -14.29 -20.48 -8.18
C GLN A 54 -13.07 -21.19 -8.79
N TYR A 55 -12.19 -20.43 -9.42
CA TYR A 55 -10.98 -21.00 -10.06
C TYR A 55 -9.89 -21.35 -9.06
N ALA A 56 -9.74 -20.56 -8.00
CA ALA A 56 -8.78 -20.81 -6.94
C ALA A 56 -9.16 -22.05 -6.12
N ASP A 57 -10.46 -22.18 -5.74
CA ASP A 57 -10.95 -23.34 -5.00
C ASP A 57 -10.73 -24.65 -5.77
N ALA A 58 -10.92 -24.64 -7.10
CA ALA A 58 -10.67 -25.82 -7.94
C ALA A 58 -9.18 -26.24 -7.99
N ARG A 59 -8.27 -25.36 -7.57
CA ARG A 59 -6.82 -25.57 -7.52
C ARG A 59 -6.26 -25.75 -6.10
N GLY A 60 -7.13 -25.65 -5.08
CA GLY A 60 -6.72 -25.65 -3.68
C GLY A 60 -5.98 -24.38 -3.26
N TRP A 61 -6.14 -23.27 -4.00
CA TRP A 61 -5.47 -22.00 -3.71
C TRP A 61 -6.33 -21.12 -2.81
N LEU A 62 -5.66 -20.31 -1.98
CA LEU A 62 -6.29 -19.31 -1.14
C LEU A 62 -6.10 -17.92 -1.75
N ILE A 63 -7.03 -17.01 -1.45
CA ILE A 63 -7.01 -15.62 -1.95
C ILE A 63 -6.87 -14.66 -0.78
N CYS A 64 -5.85 -13.82 -0.83
CA CYS A 64 -5.65 -12.73 0.11
C CYS A 64 -5.92 -11.40 -0.62
N PRO A 65 -7.03 -10.70 -0.36
CA PRO A 65 -7.33 -9.41 -0.99
C PRO A 65 -6.58 -8.26 -0.31
N LYS A 66 -6.23 -7.22 -1.09
CA LYS A 66 -5.67 -5.94 -0.60
C LYS A 66 -4.41 -6.09 0.26
N VAL A 67 -3.49 -6.94 -0.19
CA VAL A 67 -2.20 -7.15 0.50
C VAL A 67 -1.24 -6.02 0.18
N ARG A 68 -0.54 -5.50 1.18
CA ARG A 68 0.51 -4.49 0.95
C ARG A 68 1.74 -5.14 0.35
N LEU A 69 2.42 -4.41 -0.55
CA LEU A 69 3.72 -4.87 -1.07
C LEU A 69 4.73 -5.14 0.04
N TRP A 70 4.70 -4.33 1.10
CA TRP A 70 5.55 -4.52 2.29
C TRP A 70 5.41 -5.89 2.96
N ASP A 71 4.24 -6.51 2.85
CA ASP A 71 3.97 -7.83 3.43
C ASP A 71 4.40 -8.97 2.49
N LEU A 72 4.74 -8.66 1.23
CA LEU A 72 5.14 -9.63 0.20
C LEU A 72 6.65 -9.61 -0.10
N ILE A 73 7.25 -8.41 -0.10
CA ILE A 73 8.63 -8.21 -0.54
C ILE A 73 9.39 -7.27 0.39
N GLU A 74 10.71 -7.42 0.46
CA GLU A 74 11.62 -6.54 1.19
C GLU A 74 12.83 -6.15 0.32
N PRO A 75 13.46 -4.99 0.57
CA PRO A 75 14.69 -4.64 -0.12
C PRO A 75 15.80 -5.66 0.12
N LYS A 76 16.52 -6.03 -0.94
CA LYS A 76 17.67 -6.96 -0.85
C LYS A 76 18.71 -6.44 0.16
N LYS A 77 19.36 -7.35 0.89
CA LYS A 77 20.43 -7.02 1.84
C LYS A 77 21.58 -6.24 1.16
N GLY A 78 22.23 -5.34 1.91
CA GLY A 78 23.38 -4.58 1.40
C GLY A 78 23.03 -3.34 0.56
N ARG A 79 21.74 -2.99 0.39
CA ARG A 79 21.36 -1.75 -0.30
C ARG A 79 21.54 -0.53 0.60
N SER A 80 22.34 0.46 0.17
CA SER A 80 22.57 1.71 0.89
C SER A 80 21.31 2.59 1.02
N ASN A 81 20.39 2.49 0.04
CA ASN A 81 19.12 3.22 0.01
C ASN A 81 17.92 2.40 0.53
N ARG A 82 18.17 1.44 1.44
CA ARG A 82 17.14 0.51 1.97
C ARG A 82 15.88 1.24 2.45
N LYS A 83 16.02 2.30 3.25
CA LYS A 83 14.90 3.06 3.81
C LYS A 83 14.04 3.74 2.73
N GLU A 84 14.65 4.21 1.65
CA GLU A 84 13.93 4.77 0.51
C GLU A 84 13.11 3.70 -0.21
N LEU A 85 13.71 2.53 -0.46
CA LEU A 85 13.03 1.39 -1.07
C LEU A 85 11.86 0.89 -0.22
N GLU A 86 12.05 0.81 1.09
CA GLU A 86 10.99 0.47 2.05
C GLU A 86 9.81 1.45 1.97
N ASN A 87 10.07 2.75 1.93
CA ASN A 87 9.03 3.77 1.83
C ASN A 87 8.25 3.66 0.50
N LYS A 88 8.91 3.27 -0.59
CA LYS A 88 8.27 3.10 -1.91
C LYS A 88 7.24 1.96 -1.94
N ILE A 89 7.44 0.89 -1.15
CA ILE A 89 6.53 -0.27 -1.12
C ILE A 89 5.49 -0.20 -0.01
N ARG A 90 5.76 0.54 1.07
CA ARG A 90 4.96 0.56 2.32
C ARG A 90 3.49 0.92 2.11
N SER A 91 3.19 1.89 1.24
CA SER A 91 1.83 2.39 1.00
C SER A 91 1.16 1.78 -0.23
N LYS A 92 1.83 0.86 -0.93
CA LYS A 92 1.31 0.22 -2.13
C LYS A 92 0.64 -1.11 -1.77
N HIS A 93 -0.50 -1.37 -2.40
CA HIS A 93 -1.27 -2.60 -2.25
C HIS A 93 -1.46 -3.23 -3.62
N VAL A 94 -1.63 -4.53 -3.64
CA VAL A 94 -2.10 -5.29 -4.79
C VAL A 94 -3.52 -5.79 -4.53
N ASP A 95 -4.30 -6.00 -5.60
CA ASP A 95 -5.72 -6.34 -5.43
C ASP A 95 -5.90 -7.74 -4.87
N PHE A 96 -5.22 -8.74 -5.41
CA PHE A 96 -5.31 -10.12 -4.95
C PHE A 96 -3.93 -10.79 -4.97
N VAL A 97 -3.65 -11.55 -3.92
CA VAL A 97 -2.52 -12.47 -3.84
C VAL A 97 -3.08 -13.88 -3.77
N LEU A 98 -2.57 -14.77 -4.63
CA LEU A 98 -2.84 -16.19 -4.59
C LEU A 98 -1.74 -16.88 -3.80
N VAL A 99 -2.13 -17.74 -2.88
CA VAL A 99 -1.20 -18.54 -2.08
C VAL A 99 -1.64 -20.00 -2.06
N ASP A 100 -0.69 -20.91 -1.86
CA ASP A 100 -0.97 -22.32 -1.60
C ASP A 100 -1.49 -22.52 -0.15
N PRO A 101 -1.88 -23.75 0.24
CA PRO A 101 -2.32 -24.04 1.61
C PRO A 101 -1.27 -23.76 2.69
N GLU A 102 0.01 -23.77 2.35
CA GLU A 102 1.14 -23.44 3.22
C GLU A 102 1.44 -21.93 3.27
N LEU A 103 0.56 -21.10 2.65
CA LEU A 103 0.68 -19.65 2.52
C LEU A 103 1.89 -19.16 1.70
N LYS A 104 2.46 -20.04 0.88
CA LYS A 104 3.50 -19.64 -0.08
C LYS A 104 2.84 -18.88 -1.25
N VAL A 105 3.43 -17.76 -1.63
CA VAL A 105 2.90 -16.93 -2.73
C VAL A 105 3.04 -17.68 -4.07
N ILE A 106 1.92 -17.86 -4.75
CA ILE A 106 1.84 -18.40 -6.12
C ILE A 106 1.98 -17.25 -7.12
N GLY A 107 1.32 -16.12 -6.85
CA GLY A 107 1.41 -14.95 -7.67
C GLY A 107 0.45 -13.84 -7.24
N VAL A 108 0.53 -12.74 -7.96
CA VAL A 108 -0.25 -11.51 -7.72
C VAL A 108 -1.14 -11.23 -8.92
N LEU A 109 -2.39 -10.84 -8.65
CA LEU A 109 -3.34 -10.43 -9.67
C LEU A 109 -3.82 -9.00 -9.37
N GLU A 110 -3.71 -8.13 -10.37
CA GLU A 110 -4.10 -6.73 -10.33
C GLU A 110 -5.21 -6.48 -11.36
N LEU A 111 -6.27 -5.81 -10.96
CA LEU A 111 -7.36 -5.45 -11.86
C LEU A 111 -7.08 -4.09 -12.51
N ASP A 112 -6.91 -4.11 -13.82
CA ASP A 112 -6.68 -2.90 -14.61
C ASP A 112 -7.95 -2.04 -14.69
N ASP A 113 -7.89 -0.83 -14.14
CA ASP A 113 -8.97 0.16 -14.20
C ASP A 113 -8.68 1.18 -15.31
N SER A 114 -9.07 0.82 -16.55
CA SER A 114 -8.73 1.52 -17.79
C SER A 114 -9.34 2.93 -17.94
N THR A 115 -10.01 3.47 -16.90
CA THR A 115 -10.76 4.73 -17.04
C THR A 115 -9.92 6.00 -16.93
N HIS A 116 -8.64 5.92 -16.56
CA HIS A 116 -7.78 7.11 -16.44
C HIS A 116 -6.34 6.86 -16.86
N ASP A 117 -6.05 7.22 -18.10
CA ASP A 117 -4.72 7.21 -18.73
C ASP A 117 -3.89 8.42 -18.23
N ARG A 118 -3.22 8.28 -17.06
CA ARG A 118 -2.26 9.26 -16.55
C ARG A 118 -0.87 8.65 -16.53
N GLU A 119 0.13 9.39 -17.04
CA GLU A 119 1.54 8.96 -17.05
C GLU A 119 2.08 8.57 -15.68
N ASP A 120 1.64 9.26 -14.62
CA ASP A 120 1.98 8.92 -13.23
C ASP A 120 1.55 7.52 -12.80
N ARG A 121 0.48 6.96 -13.39
CA ARG A 121 0.06 5.58 -13.15
C ARG A 121 0.96 4.59 -13.86
N LYS A 122 1.33 4.85 -15.12
CA LYS A 122 2.20 3.95 -15.89
C LYS A 122 3.55 3.75 -15.18
N SER A 123 4.13 4.81 -14.62
CA SER A 123 5.38 4.73 -13.86
C SER A 123 5.22 4.00 -12.52
N ARG A 124 4.05 4.14 -11.86
CA ARG A 124 3.73 3.44 -10.61
C ARG A 124 3.51 1.95 -10.85
N ASP A 125 2.78 1.61 -11.90
CA ASP A 125 2.42 0.23 -12.23
C ASP A 125 3.65 -0.54 -12.72
N SER A 126 4.54 0.09 -13.49
CA SER A 126 5.84 -0.50 -13.85
C SER A 126 6.69 -0.79 -12.61
N PHE A 127 6.77 0.15 -11.65
CA PHE A 127 7.54 -0.06 -10.43
C PHE A 127 7.03 -1.26 -9.61
N VAL A 128 5.71 -1.44 -9.49
CA VAL A 128 5.14 -2.58 -8.74
C VAL A 128 5.47 -3.89 -9.43
N ARG A 129 5.30 -3.95 -10.74
CA ARG A 129 5.65 -5.12 -11.56
C ARG A 129 7.12 -5.47 -11.41
N ASP A 130 8.02 -4.53 -11.68
CA ASP A 130 9.48 -4.72 -11.62
C ASP A 130 9.93 -5.19 -10.22
N ALA A 131 9.31 -4.65 -9.16
CA ALA A 131 9.64 -5.02 -7.78
C ALA A 131 9.21 -6.47 -7.45
N LEU A 132 8.03 -6.89 -7.90
CA LEU A 132 7.53 -8.26 -7.71
C LEU A 132 8.34 -9.26 -8.55
N GLU A 133 8.56 -8.99 -9.83
CA GLU A 133 9.39 -9.81 -10.73
C GLU A 133 10.81 -9.97 -10.19
N GLY A 134 11.42 -8.85 -9.74
CA GLY A 134 12.74 -8.86 -9.11
C GLY A 134 12.83 -9.64 -7.79
N ALA A 135 11.68 -9.93 -7.17
CA ALA A 135 11.52 -10.79 -6.00
C ALA A 135 11.09 -12.22 -6.36
N GLY A 136 10.93 -12.55 -7.65
CA GLY A 136 10.51 -13.87 -8.13
C GLY A 136 9.00 -14.12 -7.96
N ILE A 137 8.18 -13.07 -7.88
CA ILE A 137 6.73 -13.16 -7.77
C ILE A 137 6.11 -12.75 -9.09
N THR A 138 5.40 -13.66 -9.75
CA THR A 138 4.66 -13.41 -10.98
C THR A 138 3.49 -12.46 -10.72
N MET A 139 3.36 -11.41 -11.55
CA MET A 139 2.24 -10.49 -11.52
C MET A 139 1.46 -10.55 -12.83
N ILE A 140 0.17 -10.81 -12.73
CA ILE A 140 -0.77 -10.73 -13.85
C ILE A 140 -1.67 -9.52 -13.67
N GLN A 141 -1.72 -8.68 -14.71
CA GLN A 141 -2.63 -7.55 -14.79
C GLN A 141 -3.71 -7.85 -15.82
N THR A 142 -4.97 -7.72 -15.42
CA THR A 142 -6.13 -8.05 -16.27
C THR A 142 -7.33 -7.14 -16.01
N ARG A 143 -8.16 -6.94 -17.02
CA ARG A 143 -9.44 -6.22 -16.87
C ARG A 143 -10.54 -7.09 -16.29
N SER A 144 -10.49 -8.40 -16.52
CA SER A 144 -11.45 -9.37 -16.02
C SER A 144 -10.79 -10.73 -15.85
N ILE A 145 -11.18 -11.44 -14.81
CA ILE A 145 -10.63 -12.75 -14.48
C ILE A 145 -11.35 -13.81 -15.30
N THR A 146 -10.53 -14.63 -15.98
CA THR A 146 -10.95 -15.78 -16.77
C THR A 146 -10.16 -17.02 -16.34
N PRO A 147 -10.57 -18.24 -16.71
CA PRO A 147 -9.74 -19.45 -16.46
C PRO A 147 -8.32 -19.30 -16.99
N ASP A 148 -8.15 -18.76 -18.19
CA ASP A 148 -6.84 -18.56 -18.83
C ASP A 148 -5.94 -17.58 -18.08
N THR A 149 -6.55 -16.62 -17.34
CA THR A 149 -5.79 -15.70 -16.47
C THR A 149 -4.96 -16.45 -15.45
N LEU A 150 -5.48 -17.55 -14.90
CA LEU A 150 -4.79 -18.34 -13.85
C LEU A 150 -3.77 -19.33 -14.42
N ASP A 151 -3.89 -19.69 -15.68
CA ASP A 151 -2.93 -20.58 -16.33
C ASP A 151 -1.57 -19.91 -16.53
N GLY A 152 -1.53 -18.57 -16.53
CA GLY A 152 -0.29 -17.80 -16.50
C GLY A 152 0.58 -18.08 -15.27
N PHE A 153 -0.02 -18.42 -14.12
CA PHE A 153 0.72 -18.77 -12.90
C PHE A 153 1.28 -20.19 -12.89
N ARG A 154 0.82 -21.08 -13.77
CA ARG A 154 1.30 -22.47 -13.85
C ARG A 154 2.63 -22.61 -14.61
N LYS A 155 2.87 -21.72 -15.58
CA LYS A 155 4.02 -21.86 -16.49
C LYS A 155 5.37 -21.53 -15.85
N GLU A 156 5.38 -20.82 -14.73
CA GLU A 156 6.62 -20.37 -14.06
C GLU A 156 7.01 -21.20 -12.83
N ASN A 157 6.11 -22.08 -12.36
CA ASN A 157 6.36 -22.94 -11.18
C ASN A 157 6.70 -24.40 -11.57
N ALA A 158 6.90 -24.70 -12.84
CA ALA A 158 7.34 -25.98 -13.37
C ALA A 158 8.80 -25.92 -13.79
#